data_71b6d9c0fe2b52e74f3ac2d3519bfcb0
#
_entry.id   71b6d9c0fe2b52e74f3ac2d3519bfcb0
#
_cell.length_a   1.000
_cell.length_b   1.000
_cell.length_c   1.000
_cell.angle_alpha   90.00
_cell.angle_beta   90.00
_cell.angle_gamma   90.00
#
_symmetry.space_group_name_H-M   'P 1'
#
loop_
_entity.id
_entity.type
_entity.pdbx_description
1 polymer ?
#
loop_
_entity_poly.entity_id
_entity_poly.type
_entity_poly.pdbx_seq_one_letter_code
_entity_poly.pdbx_strand_id
1 'polypeptide(L)'
;LIFLPLAAKAQSRTDCSAVNSRILKQTVHYCVQLPPDYDAKGSTPQHYPVLYFLHGLGQNEQTLFSTGGWSVIDDLRRQNKISDFLVVAPEGRRTFYINSPGNTLRYSDFFLQEFIPAIESKYRVRPGRKNRAITGVSMGGYGALRFAFAHPEMFSAVSAQSAALITQTPQELSSAGRSGTPLGRLMGPAFGEPINVEHWQENNIFVLAKKKQTGLRSQAIYFNCGDQDDFGFEDGAAALHKQLQTEGVKHEYHSYAGDHSLTYFLSHMGEVMEFHSRAFAVQK
;
A
#
# COMPACT_ATOMS: atom_id res chain seq x y z
N LEU A 1 -26.05 42.29 9.29
CA LEU A 1 -25.42 41.11 8.69
C LEU A 1 -24.12 40.90 9.40
N ILE A 2 -24.04 39.89 10.29
CA ILE A 2 -22.83 39.50 10.99
C ILE A 2 -22.14 38.50 10.06
N PHE A 3 -21.05 38.91 9.39
CA PHE A 3 -20.15 38.01 8.71
C PHE A 3 -19.35 37.24 9.78
N LEU A 4 -19.76 36.03 10.10
CA LEU A 4 -18.89 35.10 10.82
C LEU A 4 -17.73 34.76 9.85
N PRO A 5 -16.47 35.01 10.25
CA PRO A 5 -15.35 34.58 9.43
C PRO A 5 -15.42 33.05 9.29
N LEU A 6 -15.45 32.54 8.05
CA LEU A 6 -15.17 31.12 7.80
C LEU A 6 -13.76 30.88 8.37
N ALA A 7 -13.65 30.14 9.46
CA ALA A 7 -12.38 29.70 9.97
C ALA A 7 -11.71 28.88 8.86
N ALA A 8 -10.63 29.38 8.29
CA ALA A 8 -9.82 28.63 7.34
C ALA A 8 -9.37 27.34 8.06
N LYS A 9 -9.80 26.17 7.52
CA LYS A 9 -9.31 24.89 8.05
C LYS A 9 -7.77 24.91 7.98
N ALA A 10 -7.11 24.50 9.04
CA ALA A 10 -5.67 24.35 9.06
C ALA A 10 -5.23 23.42 7.88
N GLN A 11 -4.03 23.64 7.38
CA GLN A 11 -3.47 22.80 6.31
C GLN A 11 -2.83 21.56 6.91
N SER A 12 -2.92 20.42 6.21
CA SER A 12 -2.18 19.21 6.58
C SER A 12 -0.67 19.48 6.61
N ARG A 13 0.03 18.82 7.53
CA ARG A 13 1.48 18.93 7.66
C ARG A 13 2.17 17.63 7.24
N THR A 14 3.27 17.75 6.51
CA THR A 14 4.15 16.61 6.21
C THR A 14 5.30 16.58 7.19
N ASP A 15 5.53 15.42 7.78
CA ASP A 15 6.66 15.13 8.68
C ASP A 15 7.49 13.99 8.07
N CYS A 16 8.73 14.28 7.66
CA CYS A 16 9.66 13.28 7.14
C CYS A 16 10.74 12.98 8.16
N SER A 17 11.01 11.71 8.39
CA SER A 17 11.92 11.21 9.42
C SER A 17 12.49 9.85 9.02
N ALA A 18 13.13 9.15 9.95
CA ALA A 18 13.72 7.84 9.69
C ALA A 18 13.62 6.91 10.90
N VAL A 19 13.65 5.61 10.62
CA VAL A 19 13.78 4.54 11.59
C VAL A 19 15.14 3.87 11.42
N ASN A 20 15.92 3.79 12.50
CA ASN A 20 17.16 3.00 12.51
C ASN A 20 16.80 1.54 12.75
N SER A 21 16.82 0.74 11.69
CA SER A 21 16.46 -0.66 11.75
C SER A 21 17.61 -1.54 12.24
N ARG A 22 17.34 -2.35 13.24
CA ARG A 22 18.24 -3.42 13.70
C ARG A 22 18.18 -4.63 12.77
N ILE A 23 17.02 -4.92 12.22
CA ILE A 23 16.78 -6.03 11.29
C ILE A 23 17.52 -5.79 9.98
N LEU A 24 17.40 -4.58 9.42
CA LEU A 24 18.05 -4.22 8.15
C LEU A 24 19.48 -3.69 8.33
N LYS A 25 19.86 -3.35 9.57
CA LYS A 25 21.17 -2.73 9.92
C LYS A 25 21.44 -1.45 9.15
N GLN A 26 20.39 -0.67 8.91
CA GLN A 26 20.44 0.58 8.16
C GLN A 26 19.31 1.53 8.58
N THR A 27 19.45 2.79 8.21
CA THR A 27 18.40 3.80 8.34
C THR A 27 17.40 3.66 7.18
N VAL A 28 16.10 3.69 7.48
CA VAL A 28 15.01 3.68 6.52
C VAL A 28 14.20 4.97 6.68
N HIS A 29 14.11 5.75 5.63
CA HIS A 29 13.37 7.01 5.61
C HIS A 29 11.87 6.77 5.43
N TYR A 30 11.07 7.73 5.89
CA TYR A 30 9.64 7.74 5.68
C TYR A 30 9.08 9.17 5.76
N CYS A 31 7.93 9.41 5.13
CA CYS A 31 7.17 10.63 5.30
C CYS A 31 5.75 10.34 5.78
N VAL A 32 5.20 11.24 6.59
CA VAL A 32 3.84 11.14 7.13
C VAL A 32 3.07 12.41 6.79
N GLN A 33 1.88 12.26 6.22
CA GLN A 33 0.92 13.36 6.15
C GLN A 33 0.02 13.31 7.39
N LEU A 34 0.10 14.36 8.18
CA LEU A 34 -0.68 14.57 9.38
C LEU A 34 -1.95 15.37 9.06
N PRO A 35 -3.13 15.02 9.65
CA PRO A 35 -4.36 15.77 9.43
C PRO A 35 -4.25 17.25 9.87
N PRO A 36 -5.11 18.13 9.33
CA PRO A 36 -5.03 19.59 9.60
C PRO A 36 -5.02 19.95 11.08
N ASP A 37 -5.84 19.29 11.88
CA ASP A 37 -5.97 19.59 13.32
C ASP A 37 -5.05 18.74 14.21
N TYR A 38 -4.07 18.07 13.60
CA TYR A 38 -3.16 17.22 14.38
C TYR A 38 -2.45 17.97 15.50
N ASP A 39 -1.99 19.20 15.30
CA ASP A 39 -1.28 20.00 16.30
C ASP A 39 -2.18 21.07 16.97
N ALA A 40 -3.52 20.98 16.84
CA ALA A 40 -4.43 21.95 17.44
C ALA A 40 -4.29 22.00 18.95
N LYS A 41 -4.12 23.22 19.50
CA LYS A 41 -4.00 23.48 20.93
C LYS A 41 -5.38 23.52 21.58
N GLY A 42 -5.50 23.01 22.81
CA GLY A 42 -6.67 23.23 23.67
C GLY A 42 -7.73 22.12 23.67
N SER A 43 -7.53 21.01 22.93
CA SER A 43 -8.40 19.82 22.99
C SER A 43 -7.64 18.62 23.54
N THR A 44 -8.38 17.61 24.02
CA THR A 44 -7.79 16.29 24.31
C THR A 44 -7.12 15.76 23.04
N PRO A 45 -5.87 15.28 23.10
CA PRO A 45 -5.15 14.82 21.92
C PRO A 45 -5.93 13.73 21.17
N GLN A 46 -6.37 14.05 19.96
CA GLN A 46 -7.09 13.10 19.12
C GLN A 46 -6.12 12.08 18.54
N HIS A 47 -6.51 10.79 18.54
CA HIS A 47 -5.82 9.71 17.85
C HIS A 47 -6.56 9.36 16.56
N TYR A 48 -5.81 8.93 15.57
CA TYR A 48 -6.29 8.74 14.19
C TYR A 48 -6.05 7.31 13.70
N PRO A 49 -6.83 6.79 12.76
CA PRO A 49 -6.44 5.63 11.97
C PRO A 49 -5.17 5.92 11.16
N VAL A 50 -4.50 4.87 10.71
CA VAL A 50 -3.29 4.98 9.88
C VAL A 50 -3.42 4.17 8.60
N LEU A 51 -3.08 4.80 7.47
CA LEU A 51 -2.96 4.20 6.16
C LEU A 51 -1.46 4.17 5.78
N TYR A 52 -0.90 2.98 5.63
CA TYR A 52 0.45 2.80 5.09
C TYR A 52 0.39 2.80 3.57
N PHE A 53 1.12 3.72 2.93
CA PHE A 53 1.21 3.84 1.48
C PHE A 53 2.56 3.32 0.98
N LEU A 54 2.53 2.32 0.11
CA LEU A 54 3.71 1.68 -0.47
C LEU A 54 3.92 2.18 -1.90
N HIS A 55 5.07 2.79 -2.16
CA HIS A 55 5.42 3.37 -3.46
C HIS A 55 5.78 2.32 -4.52
N GLY A 56 5.72 2.69 -5.79
CA GLY A 56 6.12 1.86 -6.92
C GLY A 56 7.65 1.72 -7.07
N LEU A 57 8.07 0.86 -7.99
CA LEU A 57 9.48 0.65 -8.28
C LEU A 57 10.12 1.93 -8.84
N GLY A 58 11.33 2.25 -8.36
CA GLY A 58 12.04 3.47 -8.76
C GLY A 58 11.57 4.75 -8.05
N GLN A 59 10.58 4.63 -7.19
CA GLN A 59 10.07 5.71 -6.33
C GLN A 59 10.64 5.62 -4.91
N ASN A 60 10.22 6.53 -4.03
CA ASN A 60 10.64 6.58 -2.63
C ASN A 60 9.51 7.13 -1.73
N GLU A 61 9.81 7.33 -0.46
CA GLU A 61 8.88 7.84 0.56
C GLU A 61 8.35 9.25 0.28
N GLN A 62 9.04 10.03 -0.56
CA GLN A 62 8.65 11.40 -0.90
C GLN A 62 7.76 11.47 -2.15
N THR A 63 7.54 10.36 -2.84
CA THR A 63 6.84 10.36 -4.13
C THR A 63 5.44 10.96 -4.04
N LEU A 64 4.64 10.62 -3.03
CA LEU A 64 3.32 11.23 -2.85
C LEU A 64 3.38 12.75 -2.71
N PHE A 65 4.41 13.27 -2.04
CA PHE A 65 4.62 14.71 -1.89
C PHE A 65 5.05 15.36 -3.21
N SER A 66 6.09 14.82 -3.84
CA SER A 66 6.70 15.40 -5.04
C SER A 66 5.81 15.32 -6.28
N THR A 67 4.85 14.39 -6.32
CA THR A 67 3.95 14.18 -7.46
C THR A 67 2.56 14.81 -7.29
N GLY A 68 2.30 15.46 -6.16
CA GLY A 68 1.01 16.09 -5.88
C GLY A 68 -0.03 15.20 -5.19
N GLY A 69 0.30 13.95 -4.85
CA GLY A 69 -0.61 13.04 -4.17
C GLY A 69 -1.08 13.57 -2.80
N TRP A 70 -0.21 14.25 -2.05
CA TRP A 70 -0.62 14.94 -0.81
C TRP A 70 -1.71 15.99 -1.04
N SER A 71 -1.62 16.74 -2.13
CA SER A 71 -2.62 17.76 -2.48
C SER A 71 -3.98 17.15 -2.77
N VAL A 72 -4.01 16.01 -3.48
CA VAL A 72 -5.26 15.26 -3.72
C VAL A 72 -5.92 14.86 -2.39
N ILE A 73 -5.14 14.34 -1.45
CA ILE A 73 -5.65 13.94 -0.13
C ILE A 73 -6.19 15.15 0.65
N ASP A 74 -5.50 16.29 0.61
CA ASP A 74 -5.93 17.52 1.27
C ASP A 74 -7.22 18.09 0.66
N ASP A 75 -7.35 18.02 -0.67
CA ASP A 75 -8.56 18.44 -1.37
C ASP A 75 -9.77 17.59 -0.96
N LEU A 76 -9.58 16.28 -0.86
CA LEU A 76 -10.64 15.36 -0.40
C LEU A 76 -11.06 15.66 1.05
N ARG A 77 -10.11 15.99 1.94
CA ARG A 77 -10.41 16.43 3.32
C ARG A 77 -11.18 17.75 3.35
N ARG A 78 -10.73 18.74 2.57
CA ARG A 78 -11.43 20.04 2.47
C ARG A 78 -12.85 19.91 1.95
N GLN A 79 -13.09 18.99 1.01
CA GLN A 79 -14.39 18.66 0.46
C GLN A 79 -15.22 17.75 1.38
N ASN A 80 -14.72 17.34 2.54
CA ASN A 80 -15.34 16.37 3.46
C ASN A 80 -15.67 15.01 2.81
N LYS A 81 -14.94 14.62 1.76
CA LYS A 81 -15.07 13.32 1.10
C LYS A 81 -14.39 12.20 1.87
N ILE A 82 -13.38 12.53 2.66
CA ILE A 82 -12.69 11.59 3.53
C ILE A 82 -12.61 12.10 4.97
N SER A 83 -12.60 11.18 5.92
CA SER A 83 -12.29 11.45 7.33
C SER A 83 -10.79 11.62 7.54
N ASP A 84 -10.40 12.11 8.72
CA ASP A 84 -9.00 12.27 9.07
C ASP A 84 -8.35 10.94 9.46
N PHE A 85 -7.24 10.62 8.81
CA PHE A 85 -6.31 9.53 9.11
C PHE A 85 -4.89 9.95 8.71
N LEU A 86 -3.89 9.32 9.33
CA LEU A 86 -2.49 9.51 8.93
C LEU A 86 -2.22 8.72 7.65
N VAL A 87 -1.42 9.29 6.73
CA VAL A 87 -0.86 8.55 5.59
C VAL A 87 0.64 8.46 5.75
N VAL A 88 1.18 7.25 5.84
CA VAL A 88 2.58 6.97 6.14
C VAL A 88 3.23 6.26 4.95
N ALA A 89 4.23 6.87 4.34
CA ALA A 89 4.96 6.32 3.20
C ALA A 89 6.40 5.95 3.61
N PRO A 90 6.74 4.66 3.78
CA PRO A 90 8.11 4.22 4.02
C PRO A 90 8.91 4.12 2.72
N GLU A 91 10.24 4.26 2.80
CA GLU A 91 11.17 3.89 1.74
C GLU A 91 11.17 2.37 1.55
N GLY A 92 10.71 1.89 0.40
CA GLY A 92 10.64 0.45 0.06
C GLY A 92 11.76 -0.02 -0.88
N ARG A 93 12.52 0.92 -1.49
CA ARG A 93 13.56 0.63 -2.50
C ARG A 93 13.03 -0.28 -3.61
N ARG A 94 13.77 -1.38 -3.91
CA ARG A 94 13.42 -2.40 -4.92
C ARG A 94 13.10 -3.75 -4.27
N THR A 95 12.57 -3.74 -3.05
CA THR A 95 12.41 -4.96 -2.23
C THR A 95 11.13 -5.73 -2.50
N PHE A 96 10.22 -5.20 -3.31
CA PHE A 96 8.83 -5.69 -3.40
C PHE A 96 8.17 -5.86 -2.02
N TYR A 97 8.72 -5.18 -1.01
CA TYR A 97 8.25 -5.22 0.38
C TYR A 97 8.27 -6.62 1.01
N ILE A 98 9.13 -7.51 0.50
CA ILE A 98 9.31 -8.87 1.02
C ILE A 98 10.73 -9.06 1.59
N ASN A 99 10.93 -10.13 2.32
CA ASN A 99 12.29 -10.60 2.61
C ASN A 99 12.88 -11.17 1.32
N SER A 100 14.18 -11.05 1.09
CA SER A 100 14.84 -11.68 -0.05
C SER A 100 15.03 -13.19 0.19
N PRO A 101 15.24 -13.99 -0.87
CA PRO A 101 15.62 -15.39 -0.72
C PRO A 101 16.82 -15.54 0.23
N GLY A 102 16.76 -16.52 1.13
CA GLY A 102 17.81 -16.72 2.15
C GLY A 102 17.85 -15.65 3.24
N ASN A 103 16.86 -14.73 3.30
CA ASN A 103 16.75 -13.70 4.33
C ASN A 103 17.97 -12.76 4.45
N THR A 104 18.69 -12.53 3.35
CA THR A 104 19.82 -11.58 3.33
C THR A 104 19.36 -10.13 3.48
N LEU A 105 18.16 -9.80 2.99
CA LEU A 105 17.46 -8.55 3.23
C LEU A 105 16.07 -8.88 3.79
N ARG A 106 15.78 -8.47 5.02
CA ARG A 106 14.56 -8.84 5.75
C ARG A 106 13.56 -7.68 5.83
N TYR A 107 13.15 -7.16 4.66
CA TYR A 107 12.30 -5.97 4.62
C TYR A 107 10.90 -6.21 5.22
N SER A 108 10.28 -7.35 4.92
CA SER A 108 8.96 -7.69 5.48
C SER A 108 9.00 -7.75 7.01
N ASP A 109 10.04 -8.37 7.57
CA ASP A 109 10.22 -8.44 9.03
C ASP A 109 10.43 -7.05 9.64
N PHE A 110 11.26 -6.22 9.01
CA PHE A 110 11.45 -4.82 9.43
C PHE A 110 10.13 -4.07 9.45
N PHE A 111 9.35 -4.16 8.37
CA PHE A 111 8.10 -3.42 8.25
C PHE A 111 7.11 -3.79 9.36
N LEU A 112 6.94 -5.09 9.61
CA LEU A 112 5.99 -5.60 10.59
C LEU A 112 6.46 -5.46 12.04
N GLN A 113 7.75 -5.72 12.32
CA GLN A 113 8.27 -5.84 13.67
C GLN A 113 8.93 -4.57 14.21
N GLU A 114 9.40 -3.67 13.34
CA GLU A 114 10.07 -2.43 13.74
C GLU A 114 9.33 -1.18 13.25
N PHE A 115 8.98 -1.11 11.94
CA PHE A 115 8.45 0.10 11.34
C PHE A 115 7.04 0.43 11.86
N ILE A 116 6.09 -0.49 11.75
CA ILE A 116 4.71 -0.29 12.26
C ILE A 116 4.72 0.10 13.75
N PRO A 117 5.40 -0.64 14.65
CA PRO A 117 5.49 -0.25 16.06
C PRO A 117 6.12 1.13 16.29
N ALA A 118 7.17 1.49 15.54
CA ALA A 118 7.83 2.79 15.67
C ALA A 118 6.88 3.94 15.26
N ILE A 119 6.14 3.78 14.17
CA ILE A 119 5.16 4.78 13.72
C ILE A 119 4.03 4.92 14.75
N GLU A 120 3.45 3.81 15.20
CA GLU A 120 2.32 3.82 16.13
C GLU A 120 2.71 4.32 17.54
N SER A 121 3.98 4.22 17.90
CA SER A 121 4.52 4.81 19.15
C SER A 121 4.84 6.30 19.01
N LYS A 122 5.30 6.75 17.84
CA LYS A 122 5.73 8.14 17.63
C LYS A 122 4.56 9.08 17.35
N TYR A 123 3.56 8.62 16.64
CA TYR A 123 2.41 9.43 16.24
C TYR A 123 1.14 9.03 16.99
N ARG A 124 0.16 9.93 17.05
CA ARG A 124 -1.13 9.66 17.69
C ARG A 124 -2.00 8.74 16.82
N VAL A 125 -1.61 7.48 16.73
CA VAL A 125 -2.34 6.43 16.04
C VAL A 125 -3.29 5.72 17.00
N ARG A 126 -4.53 5.44 16.55
CA ARG A 126 -5.43 4.53 17.25
C ARG A 126 -4.90 3.10 17.14
N PRO A 127 -4.71 2.38 18.26
CA PRO A 127 -4.15 1.04 18.18
C PRO A 127 -5.11 0.02 17.57
N GLY A 128 -4.52 -1.06 17.07
CA GLY A 128 -5.22 -2.27 16.68
C GLY A 128 -5.66 -2.32 15.21
N ARG A 129 -5.95 -3.54 14.76
CA ARG A 129 -6.28 -3.91 13.39
C ARG A 129 -7.30 -2.98 12.72
N LYS A 130 -8.39 -2.67 13.42
CA LYS A 130 -9.51 -1.87 12.87
C LYS A 130 -9.11 -0.45 12.44
N ASN A 131 -8.01 0.05 12.97
CA ASN A 131 -7.50 1.40 12.66
C ASN A 131 -6.27 1.38 11.76
N ARG A 132 -5.89 0.20 11.23
CA ARG A 132 -4.71 0.04 10.37
C ARG A 132 -5.12 -0.47 9.01
N ALA A 133 -4.73 0.25 7.97
CA ALA A 133 -4.94 -0.11 6.57
C ALA A 133 -3.63 0.04 5.77
N ILE A 134 -3.60 -0.56 4.59
CA ILE A 134 -2.44 -0.52 3.72
C ILE A 134 -2.88 -0.32 2.26
N THR A 135 -2.11 0.44 1.52
CA THR A 135 -2.34 0.72 0.09
C THR A 135 -1.02 0.82 -0.65
N GLY A 136 -1.05 0.76 -1.96
CA GLY A 136 0.13 1.00 -2.77
C GLY A 136 -0.14 0.97 -4.26
N VAL A 137 0.89 1.34 -5.02
CA VAL A 137 0.86 1.37 -6.48
C VAL A 137 1.92 0.44 -7.06
N SER A 138 1.63 -0.29 -8.14
CA SER A 138 2.62 -1.13 -8.85
C SER A 138 3.28 -2.15 -7.91
N MET A 139 4.61 -2.09 -7.76
CA MET A 139 5.38 -2.84 -6.76
C MET A 139 4.79 -2.67 -5.34
N GLY A 140 4.40 -1.46 -4.97
CA GLY A 140 3.77 -1.18 -3.67
C GLY A 140 2.37 -1.75 -3.56
N GLY A 141 1.60 -1.80 -4.66
CA GLY A 141 0.31 -2.47 -4.74
C GLY A 141 0.43 -3.97 -4.48
N TYR A 142 1.43 -4.61 -5.08
CA TYR A 142 1.80 -5.99 -4.77
C TYR A 142 2.14 -6.14 -3.28
N GLY A 143 3.02 -5.28 -2.75
CA GLY A 143 3.43 -5.32 -1.34
C GLY A 143 2.26 -5.14 -0.38
N ALA A 144 1.32 -4.25 -0.69
CA ALA A 144 0.13 -4.00 0.11
C ALA A 144 -0.78 -5.25 0.17
N LEU A 145 -1.10 -5.83 -0.99
CA LEU A 145 -1.87 -7.08 -1.06
C LEU A 145 -1.15 -8.22 -0.34
N ARG A 146 0.16 -8.35 -0.54
CA ARG A 146 0.96 -9.38 0.11
C ARG A 146 0.92 -9.27 1.62
N PHE A 147 1.14 -8.07 2.19
CA PHE A 147 1.05 -7.89 3.63
C PHE A 147 -0.35 -8.18 4.17
N ALA A 148 -1.37 -7.62 3.54
CA ALA A 148 -2.74 -7.79 4.01
C ALA A 148 -3.22 -9.24 3.90
N PHE A 149 -2.85 -9.97 2.84
CA PHE A 149 -3.26 -11.35 2.64
C PHE A 149 -2.45 -12.32 3.52
N ALA A 150 -1.17 -12.07 3.73
CA ALA A 150 -0.36 -12.89 4.64
C ALA A 150 -0.77 -12.68 6.11
N HIS A 151 -1.16 -11.46 6.48
CA HIS A 151 -1.44 -11.02 7.85
C HIS A 151 -2.83 -10.36 7.97
N PRO A 152 -3.93 -11.09 7.69
CA PRO A 152 -5.28 -10.52 7.75
C PRO A 152 -5.68 -10.06 9.16
N GLU A 153 -4.97 -10.54 10.18
CA GLU A 153 -5.13 -10.12 11.58
C GLU A 153 -4.52 -8.74 11.86
N MET A 154 -3.67 -8.20 10.98
CA MET A 154 -3.00 -6.93 11.19
C MET A 154 -3.69 -5.75 10.51
N PHE A 155 -4.35 -5.95 9.37
CA PHE A 155 -4.94 -4.90 8.55
C PHE A 155 -6.43 -5.10 8.37
N SER A 156 -7.23 -4.04 8.59
CA SER A 156 -8.67 -4.07 8.38
C SER A 156 -9.07 -3.84 6.92
N ALA A 157 -8.23 -3.11 6.18
CA ALA A 157 -8.47 -2.76 4.79
C ALA A 157 -7.17 -2.76 3.98
N VAL A 158 -7.29 -3.13 2.70
CA VAL A 158 -6.20 -3.06 1.73
C VAL A 158 -6.72 -2.52 0.40
N SER A 159 -5.91 -1.67 -0.23
CA SER A 159 -6.13 -1.34 -1.64
C SER A 159 -4.86 -1.41 -2.46
N ALA A 160 -5.01 -1.55 -3.79
CA ALA A 160 -3.88 -1.62 -4.71
C ALA A 160 -4.25 -1.03 -6.07
N GLN A 161 -3.37 -0.19 -6.63
CA GLN A 161 -3.51 0.35 -7.98
C GLN A 161 -2.45 -0.26 -8.88
N SER A 162 -2.84 -0.81 -10.03
CA SER A 162 -1.99 -1.50 -11.00
C SER A 162 -0.91 -2.35 -10.32
N ALA A 163 -1.34 -3.17 -9.34
CA ALA A 163 -0.43 -4.02 -8.57
C ALA A 163 0.35 -4.97 -9.49
N ALA A 164 1.61 -5.19 -9.20
CA ALA A 164 2.45 -6.15 -9.95
C ALA A 164 1.98 -7.61 -9.71
N LEU A 165 0.77 -7.91 -10.19
CA LEU A 165 0.13 -9.22 -10.14
C LEU A 165 0.52 -10.03 -11.36
N ILE A 166 1.51 -10.90 -11.18
CA ILE A 166 2.14 -11.64 -12.26
C ILE A 166 1.55 -13.03 -12.33
N THR A 167 1.01 -13.38 -13.50
CA THR A 167 0.42 -14.70 -13.81
C THR A 167 1.43 -15.71 -14.31
N GLN A 168 2.58 -15.24 -14.82
CA GLN A 168 3.65 -16.12 -15.32
C GLN A 168 4.28 -16.93 -14.16
N THR A 169 4.68 -18.14 -14.49
CA THR A 169 5.41 -19.02 -13.58
C THR A 169 6.86 -18.58 -13.40
N PRO A 170 7.55 -18.98 -12.31
CA PRO A 170 8.98 -18.75 -12.15
C PRO A 170 9.83 -19.24 -13.32
N GLN A 171 9.43 -20.35 -13.95
CA GLN A 171 10.10 -20.93 -15.11
C GLN A 171 9.99 -20.04 -16.34
N GLU A 172 8.78 -19.52 -16.62
CA GLU A 172 8.55 -18.58 -17.73
C GLU A 172 9.31 -17.27 -17.52
N LEU A 173 9.31 -16.73 -16.32
CA LEU A 173 10.07 -15.51 -15.97
C LEU A 173 11.58 -15.68 -16.14
N SER A 174 12.09 -16.90 -15.91
CA SER A 174 13.51 -17.23 -16.00
C SER A 174 13.94 -17.76 -17.37
N SER A 175 13.01 -18.01 -18.30
CA SER A 175 13.23 -18.80 -19.53
C SER A 175 14.07 -18.13 -20.61
N ALA A 176 14.37 -16.84 -20.52
CA ALA A 176 15.17 -16.10 -21.51
C ALA A 176 16.69 -16.21 -21.30
N GLY A 177 17.19 -17.35 -20.82
CA GLY A 177 18.63 -17.59 -20.56
C GLY A 177 19.15 -16.76 -19.38
N ARG A 178 20.48 -16.48 -19.37
CA ARG A 178 21.14 -15.71 -18.29
C ARG A 178 20.52 -14.31 -18.04
N SER A 179 19.81 -13.78 -19.00
CA SER A 179 19.21 -12.43 -18.89
C SER A 179 17.75 -12.45 -18.41
N GLY A 180 17.05 -13.60 -18.38
CA GLY A 180 15.63 -13.66 -18.05
C GLY A 180 14.72 -12.81 -18.96
N THR A 181 13.42 -12.81 -18.73
CA THR A 181 12.50 -11.84 -19.35
C THR A 181 12.72 -10.44 -18.75
N PRO A 182 12.31 -9.33 -19.42
CA PRO A 182 12.37 -8.00 -18.82
C PRO A 182 11.73 -7.94 -17.42
N LEU A 183 10.58 -8.59 -17.26
CA LEU A 183 9.87 -8.68 -15.98
C LEU A 183 10.63 -9.53 -14.95
N GLY A 184 11.21 -10.68 -15.38
CA GLY A 184 12.05 -11.52 -14.53
C GLY A 184 13.26 -10.77 -13.99
N ARG A 185 13.94 -9.95 -14.82
CA ARG A 185 15.05 -9.09 -14.37
C ARG A 185 14.61 -8.02 -13.37
N LEU A 186 13.41 -7.49 -13.56
CA LEU A 186 12.84 -6.51 -12.63
C LEU A 186 12.63 -7.10 -11.24
N MET A 187 12.22 -8.36 -11.18
CA MET A 187 11.87 -9.07 -9.95
C MET A 187 13.05 -9.82 -9.31
N GLY A 188 14.09 -10.12 -10.09
CA GLY A 188 15.26 -10.88 -9.61
C GLY A 188 15.83 -10.44 -8.27
N PRO A 189 16.04 -9.14 -8.01
CA PRO A 189 16.54 -8.66 -6.73
C PRO A 189 15.71 -9.07 -5.51
N ALA A 190 14.39 -9.24 -5.68
CA ALA A 190 13.47 -9.63 -4.61
C ALA A 190 13.20 -11.13 -4.55
N PHE A 191 13.20 -11.82 -5.71
CA PHE A 191 12.77 -13.22 -5.81
C PHE A 191 13.90 -14.21 -6.15
N GLY A 192 15.11 -13.71 -6.42
CA GLY A 192 16.28 -14.52 -6.79
C GLY A 192 16.56 -14.55 -8.29
N GLU A 193 17.81 -14.83 -8.67
CA GLU A 193 18.25 -14.98 -10.06
C GLU A 193 19.03 -16.31 -10.22
N PRO A 194 18.39 -17.36 -10.79
CA PRO A 194 17.01 -17.44 -11.29
C PRO A 194 15.98 -17.29 -10.18
N ILE A 195 14.71 -16.99 -10.54
CA ILE A 195 13.61 -16.87 -9.58
C ILE A 195 13.54 -18.13 -8.70
N ASN A 196 13.62 -17.96 -7.38
CA ASN A 196 13.51 -19.05 -6.42
C ASN A 196 12.02 -19.47 -6.30
N VAL A 197 11.73 -20.70 -6.70
CA VAL A 197 10.35 -21.22 -6.82
C VAL A 197 9.64 -21.25 -5.46
N GLU A 198 10.30 -21.72 -4.41
CA GLU A 198 9.71 -21.82 -3.07
C GLU A 198 9.41 -20.41 -2.51
N HIS A 199 10.39 -19.52 -2.60
CA HIS A 199 10.22 -18.13 -2.17
C HIS A 199 9.13 -17.40 -2.98
N TRP A 200 9.02 -17.66 -4.28
CA TRP A 200 7.92 -17.18 -5.11
C TRP A 200 6.56 -17.64 -4.61
N GLN A 201 6.42 -18.94 -4.34
CA GLN A 201 5.17 -19.53 -3.85
C GLN A 201 4.74 -18.97 -2.50
N GLU A 202 5.68 -18.74 -1.58
CA GLU A 202 5.42 -18.15 -0.27
C GLU A 202 4.90 -16.71 -0.35
N ASN A 203 5.31 -15.97 -1.37
CA ASN A 203 4.98 -14.56 -1.56
C ASN A 203 3.95 -14.33 -2.68
N ASN A 204 3.45 -15.37 -3.32
CA ASN A 204 2.48 -15.26 -4.41
C ASN A 204 1.09 -14.90 -3.89
N ILE A 205 0.52 -13.81 -4.41
CA ILE A 205 -0.77 -13.26 -3.97
C ILE A 205 -1.91 -14.26 -4.16
N PHE A 206 -1.91 -15.01 -5.27
CA PHE A 206 -2.93 -16.01 -5.59
C PHE A 206 -2.88 -17.19 -4.60
N VAL A 207 -1.68 -17.62 -4.23
CA VAL A 207 -1.47 -18.67 -3.21
C VAL A 207 -1.91 -18.18 -1.84
N LEU A 208 -1.57 -16.96 -1.47
CA LEU A 208 -1.96 -16.34 -0.20
C LEU A 208 -3.48 -16.18 -0.12
N ALA A 209 -4.13 -15.69 -1.18
CA ALA A 209 -5.59 -15.56 -1.25
C ALA A 209 -6.27 -16.89 -0.90
N LYS A 210 -5.87 -17.97 -1.56
CA LYS A 210 -6.41 -19.31 -1.32
C LYS A 210 -6.15 -19.81 0.12
N LYS A 211 -4.91 -19.66 0.61
CA LYS A 211 -4.53 -20.14 1.95
C LYS A 211 -5.20 -19.37 3.08
N LYS A 212 -5.48 -18.08 2.89
CA LYS A 212 -5.97 -17.16 3.94
C LYS A 212 -7.41 -16.71 3.73
N GLN A 213 -8.17 -17.31 2.83
CA GLN A 213 -9.53 -16.91 2.45
C GLN A 213 -10.46 -16.59 3.65
N THR A 214 -10.39 -17.37 4.72
CA THR A 214 -11.21 -17.16 5.93
C THR A 214 -10.91 -15.82 6.58
N GLY A 215 -9.62 -15.45 6.71
CA GLY A 215 -9.19 -14.17 7.26
C GLY A 215 -9.56 -13.01 6.35
N LEU A 216 -9.44 -13.21 5.03
CA LEU A 216 -9.75 -12.19 4.03
C LEU A 216 -11.23 -11.79 4.00
N ARG A 217 -12.15 -12.69 4.37
CA ARG A 217 -13.59 -12.37 4.46
C ARG A 217 -13.92 -11.27 5.46
N SER A 218 -13.02 -10.96 6.37
CA SER A 218 -13.15 -9.87 7.36
C SER A 218 -12.38 -8.60 6.99
N GLN A 219 -11.73 -8.57 5.80
CA GLN A 219 -11.04 -7.39 5.30
C GLN A 219 -11.89 -6.66 4.27
N ALA A 220 -11.80 -5.32 4.25
CA ALA A 220 -12.20 -4.54 3.10
C ALA A 220 -11.06 -4.59 2.06
N ILE A 221 -11.39 -5.00 0.84
CA ILE A 221 -10.39 -5.18 -0.23
C ILE A 221 -10.84 -4.37 -1.45
N TYR A 222 -9.95 -3.54 -1.99
CA TYR A 222 -10.14 -2.76 -3.21
C TYR A 222 -8.91 -2.88 -4.10
N PHE A 223 -9.09 -3.03 -5.39
CA PHE A 223 -7.99 -2.87 -6.34
C PHE A 223 -8.50 -2.44 -7.72
N ASN A 224 -7.66 -1.70 -8.42
CA ASN A 224 -7.91 -1.30 -9.80
C ASN A 224 -6.67 -1.48 -10.67
N CYS A 225 -6.89 -1.54 -11.98
CA CYS A 225 -5.81 -1.55 -12.98
C CYS A 225 -6.28 -0.83 -14.24
N GLY A 226 -5.35 -0.15 -14.92
CA GLY A 226 -5.59 0.37 -16.26
C GLY A 226 -5.78 -0.79 -17.26
N ASP A 227 -6.68 -0.64 -18.23
CA ASP A 227 -6.98 -1.64 -19.25
C ASP A 227 -5.91 -1.72 -20.37
N GLN A 228 -4.90 -0.85 -20.30
CA GLN A 228 -3.74 -0.80 -21.19
C GLN A 228 -2.44 -0.67 -20.38
N ASP A 229 -2.34 -1.42 -19.29
CA ASP A 229 -1.18 -1.39 -18.40
C ASP A 229 0.09 -1.85 -19.15
N ASP A 230 1.15 -1.04 -19.15
CA ASP A 230 2.38 -1.28 -19.92
C ASP A 230 3.11 -2.59 -19.54
N PHE A 231 2.79 -3.17 -18.39
CA PHE A 231 3.37 -4.42 -17.90
C PHE A 231 2.42 -5.62 -17.99
N GLY A 232 1.18 -5.42 -18.47
CA GLY A 232 0.16 -6.46 -18.55
C GLY A 232 -0.40 -6.87 -17.17
N PHE A 233 -0.38 -5.96 -16.19
CA PHE A 233 -0.89 -6.27 -14.85
C PHE A 233 -2.41 -6.32 -14.77
N GLU A 234 -3.13 -5.85 -15.80
CA GLU A 234 -4.58 -5.99 -15.92
C GLU A 234 -5.02 -7.46 -15.95
N ASP A 235 -4.24 -8.35 -16.60
CA ASP A 235 -4.52 -9.79 -16.62
C ASP A 235 -4.43 -10.40 -15.23
N GLY A 236 -3.41 -9.98 -14.45
CA GLY A 236 -3.24 -10.40 -13.07
C GLY A 236 -4.35 -9.87 -12.17
N ALA A 237 -4.78 -8.63 -12.37
CA ALA A 237 -5.88 -8.02 -11.62
C ALA A 237 -7.21 -8.75 -11.91
N ALA A 238 -7.50 -9.03 -13.19
CA ALA A 238 -8.69 -9.79 -13.59
C ALA A 238 -8.66 -11.23 -13.04
N ALA A 239 -7.49 -11.88 -13.05
CA ALA A 239 -7.33 -13.22 -12.48
C ALA A 239 -7.56 -13.25 -10.97
N LEU A 240 -7.04 -12.26 -10.22
CA LEU A 240 -7.26 -12.14 -8.79
C LEU A 240 -8.74 -11.88 -8.48
N HIS A 241 -9.39 -10.99 -9.24
CA HIS A 241 -10.83 -10.75 -9.12
C HIS A 241 -11.64 -12.05 -9.25
N LYS A 242 -11.40 -12.80 -10.32
CA LYS A 242 -12.08 -14.09 -10.57
C LYS A 242 -11.83 -15.09 -9.45
N GLN A 243 -10.61 -15.17 -8.93
CA GLN A 243 -10.27 -16.06 -7.82
C GLN A 243 -11.01 -15.68 -6.54
N LEU A 244 -10.97 -14.41 -6.14
CA LEU A 244 -11.63 -13.94 -4.93
C LEU A 244 -13.15 -14.11 -5.00
N GLN A 245 -13.77 -13.93 -6.19
CA GLN A 245 -15.19 -14.27 -6.42
C GLN A 245 -15.45 -15.75 -6.16
N THR A 246 -14.63 -16.64 -6.73
CA THR A 246 -14.77 -18.09 -6.59
C THR A 246 -14.62 -18.53 -5.13
N GLU A 247 -13.74 -17.86 -4.37
CA GLU A 247 -13.48 -18.14 -2.96
C GLU A 247 -14.50 -17.47 -2.01
N GLY A 248 -15.46 -16.70 -2.54
CA GLY A 248 -16.47 -15.99 -1.77
C GLY A 248 -15.91 -14.89 -0.87
N VAL A 249 -14.80 -14.26 -1.30
CA VAL A 249 -14.16 -13.10 -0.64
C VAL A 249 -14.72 -11.84 -1.25
N LYS A 250 -15.41 -11.01 -0.44
CA LYS A 250 -15.95 -9.73 -0.88
C LYS A 250 -14.83 -8.75 -1.19
N HIS A 251 -14.89 -8.07 -2.34
CA HIS A 251 -13.93 -7.06 -2.76
C HIS A 251 -14.54 -6.10 -3.79
N GLU A 252 -13.93 -4.94 -3.94
CA GLU A 252 -14.19 -3.98 -5.00
C GLU A 252 -13.06 -4.11 -6.05
N TYR A 253 -13.41 -4.34 -7.31
CA TYR A 253 -12.46 -4.38 -8.43
C TYR A 253 -12.94 -3.49 -9.56
N HIS A 254 -12.03 -2.70 -10.11
CA HIS A 254 -12.31 -1.83 -11.25
C HIS A 254 -11.20 -1.93 -12.29
N SER A 255 -11.60 -2.04 -13.56
CA SER A 255 -10.73 -1.83 -14.71
C SER A 255 -11.11 -0.50 -15.33
N TYR A 256 -10.17 0.42 -15.42
CA TYR A 256 -10.38 1.75 -15.99
C TYR A 256 -9.55 1.93 -17.25
N ALA A 257 -10.00 2.80 -18.15
CA ALA A 257 -9.18 3.19 -19.30
C ALA A 257 -7.89 3.87 -18.82
N GLY A 258 -6.73 3.37 -19.24
CA GLY A 258 -5.43 3.97 -18.90
C GLY A 258 -4.27 2.98 -18.90
N ASP A 259 -3.10 3.55 -18.74
CA ASP A 259 -1.79 2.92 -18.78
C ASP A 259 -1.17 2.75 -17.36
N HIS A 260 0.11 2.35 -17.31
CA HIS A 260 0.88 2.24 -16.05
C HIS A 260 1.58 3.56 -15.69
N SER A 261 0.83 4.65 -15.58
CA SER A 261 1.40 5.99 -15.42
C SER A 261 1.06 6.65 -14.09
N LEU A 262 1.85 7.67 -13.74
CA LEU A 262 1.56 8.55 -12.61
C LEU A 262 0.19 9.26 -12.77
N THR A 263 -0.16 9.64 -14.01
CA THR A 263 -1.46 10.25 -14.31
C THR A 263 -2.60 9.31 -13.94
N TYR A 264 -2.51 8.05 -14.31
CA TYR A 264 -3.49 7.03 -13.92
C TYR A 264 -3.61 6.93 -12.39
N PHE A 265 -2.48 6.80 -11.69
CA PHE A 265 -2.48 6.64 -10.23
C PHE A 265 -3.09 7.85 -9.51
N LEU A 266 -2.76 9.06 -9.92
CA LEU A 266 -3.32 10.28 -9.33
C LEU A 266 -4.82 10.45 -9.65
N SER A 267 -5.26 10.10 -10.87
CA SER A 267 -6.66 10.21 -11.28
C SER A 267 -7.58 9.32 -10.45
N HIS A 268 -7.11 8.14 -10.04
CA HIS A 268 -7.89 7.17 -9.25
C HIS A 268 -7.54 7.16 -7.76
N MET A 269 -6.64 8.05 -7.30
CA MET A 269 -6.28 8.14 -5.87
C MET A 269 -7.47 8.56 -5.00
N GLY A 270 -8.37 9.40 -5.54
CA GLY A 270 -9.55 9.85 -4.81
C GLY A 270 -10.41 8.69 -4.34
N GLU A 271 -10.72 7.75 -5.23
CA GLU A 271 -11.52 6.56 -4.95
C GLU A 271 -10.85 5.66 -3.89
N VAL A 272 -9.53 5.49 -3.99
CA VAL A 272 -8.73 4.74 -3.02
C VAL A 272 -8.81 5.37 -1.63
N MET A 273 -8.67 6.69 -1.52
CA MET A 273 -8.75 7.38 -0.23
C MET A 273 -10.18 7.35 0.36
N GLU A 274 -11.20 7.50 -0.47
CA GLU A 274 -12.60 7.38 -0.06
C GLU A 274 -12.93 5.95 0.41
N PHE A 275 -12.41 4.92 -0.28
CA PHE A 275 -12.54 3.53 0.16
C PHE A 275 -11.98 3.34 1.56
N HIS A 276 -10.75 3.80 1.84
CA HIS A 276 -10.15 3.67 3.17
C HIS A 276 -10.91 4.48 4.22
N SER A 277 -11.39 5.67 3.88
CA SER A 277 -12.22 6.46 4.78
C SER A 277 -13.51 5.72 5.18
N ARG A 278 -14.19 5.07 4.21
CA ARG A 278 -15.35 4.22 4.50
C ARG A 278 -14.98 3.03 5.39
N ALA A 279 -13.87 2.36 5.09
CA ALA A 279 -13.41 1.21 5.85
C ALA A 279 -13.11 1.56 7.33
N PHE A 280 -12.54 2.72 7.61
CA PHE A 280 -12.29 3.20 8.97
C PHE A 280 -13.59 3.62 9.69
N ALA A 281 -14.61 4.09 8.98
CA ALA A 281 -15.88 4.53 9.56
C ALA A 281 -16.76 3.35 10.02
N VAL A 282 -16.77 2.24 9.29
CA VAL A 282 -17.58 1.04 9.61
C VAL A 282 -17.14 0.37 10.92
N GLN A 283 -15.94 0.66 11.40
CA GLN A 283 -15.33 -0.01 12.56
C GLN A 283 -15.39 0.80 13.87
N LYS A 284 -16.24 1.85 13.90
CA LYS A 284 -16.48 2.68 15.10
C LYS A 284 -17.32 1.97 16.15
#